data_865d89cb7e1df053483f088c6440d09e
#
_entry.id   865d89cb7e1df053483f088c6440d09e
#
_cell.length_a   1.000
_cell.length_b   1.000
_cell.length_c   1.000
_cell.angle_alpha   90.00
_cell.angle_beta   90.00
_cell.angle_gamma   90.00
#
_symmetry.space_group_name_H-M   'P 1'
#
loop_
_entity.id
_entity.type
_entity.pdbx_description
1 polymer ?
#
loop_
_entity_poly.entity_id
_entity_poly.type
_entity_poly.pdbx_seq_one_letter_code
_entity_poly.pdbx_strand_id
1 'polypeptide(L)'
;MVYLITTVVLISTVASFFLWGRSGLFSFSWVQWILRVVVALPLLVSGSAHFTRTALMAMIIPPFFPYHSQLVLVSGVLELAGAIGLLLPPFARAASACVALLMIAVFPANVYAANKYVGGLHMPSVPVRLAMQVVYILFLLMAGWGVPRRTETLEGGTA
;
A
#
# COMPACT_ATOMS: atom_id res chain seq x y z
N MET A 1 -2.44 -15.13 11.28
CA MET A 1 -1.96 -14.27 12.38
C MET A 1 -1.28 -13.00 11.85
N VAL A 2 -0.27 -13.09 10.98
CA VAL A 2 0.43 -11.89 10.42
C VAL A 2 -0.53 -10.93 9.68
N TYR A 3 -1.45 -11.44 8.86
CA TYR A 3 -2.44 -10.61 8.15
C TYR A 3 -3.46 -9.95 9.09
N LEU A 4 -3.83 -10.62 10.18
CA LEU A 4 -4.71 -10.02 11.19
C LEU A 4 -4.01 -8.86 11.90
N ILE A 5 -2.74 -9.04 12.23
CA ILE A 5 -1.91 -8.01 12.87
C ILE A 5 -1.72 -6.82 11.93
N THR A 6 -1.38 -7.04 10.65
CA THR A 6 -1.22 -5.95 9.67
C THR A 6 -2.54 -5.22 9.41
N THR A 7 -3.66 -5.94 9.34
CA THR A 7 -4.99 -5.32 9.17
C THR A 7 -5.39 -4.52 10.41
N VAL A 8 -5.16 -5.05 11.61
CA VAL A 8 -5.45 -4.34 12.88
C VAL A 8 -4.54 -3.12 13.03
N VAL A 9 -3.25 -3.23 12.70
CA VAL A 9 -2.32 -2.09 12.72
C VAL A 9 -2.74 -1.03 11.70
N LEU A 10 -3.12 -1.42 10.48
CA LEU A 10 -3.64 -0.48 9.48
C LEU A 10 -4.93 0.19 9.95
N ILE A 11 -5.90 -0.55 10.45
CA ILE A 11 -7.19 -0.01 10.93
C ILE A 11 -6.98 0.90 12.15
N SER A 12 -6.14 0.50 13.11
CA SER A 12 -5.86 1.33 14.30
C SER A 12 -5.09 2.60 13.96
N THR A 13 -4.18 2.55 12.98
CA THR A 13 -3.47 3.73 12.49
C THR A 13 -4.44 4.68 11.78
N VAL A 14 -5.38 4.16 10.98
CA VAL A 14 -6.45 4.95 10.34
C VAL A 14 -7.36 5.60 11.37
N ALA A 15 -7.86 4.81 12.32
CA ALA A 15 -8.76 5.31 13.36
C ALA A 15 -8.06 6.39 14.20
N SER A 16 -6.80 6.17 14.59
CA SER A 16 -5.99 7.16 15.29
C SER A 16 -5.78 8.44 14.47
N PHE A 17 -5.57 8.30 13.17
CA PHE A 17 -5.42 9.42 12.25
C PHE A 17 -6.71 10.25 12.12
N PHE A 18 -7.86 9.58 11.95
CA PHE A 18 -9.17 10.26 11.87
C PHE A 18 -9.56 10.94 13.19
N LEU A 19 -9.27 10.31 14.33
CA LEU A 19 -9.55 10.87 15.65
C LEU A 19 -8.62 12.03 15.99
N TRP A 20 -7.37 12.00 15.56
CA TRP A 20 -6.36 13.01 15.87
C TRP A 20 -6.32 14.17 14.88
N GLY A 21 -6.73 13.94 13.63
CA GLY A 21 -6.86 15.02 12.63
C GLY A 21 -7.84 16.12 13.00
N ARG A 22 -8.70 15.89 14.01
CA ARG A 22 -9.61 16.91 14.59
C ARG A 22 -8.94 17.81 15.62
N SER A 23 -7.75 17.49 16.11
CA SER A 23 -7.11 18.21 17.22
C SER A 23 -6.18 19.37 16.83
N GLY A 24 -5.95 19.61 15.54
CA GLY A 24 -5.18 20.76 15.05
C GLY A 24 -3.70 20.82 15.49
N LEU A 25 -3.21 19.81 16.22
CA LEU A 25 -1.90 19.82 16.88
C LEU A 25 -0.71 19.52 15.97
N PHE A 26 -0.93 19.04 14.73
CA PHE A 26 0.16 18.72 13.81
C PHE A 26 0.06 19.50 12.51
N SER A 27 1.18 20.11 12.11
CA SER A 27 1.35 20.63 10.77
C SER A 27 1.11 19.50 9.76
N PHE A 28 0.31 19.77 8.74
CA PHE A 28 -0.09 18.84 7.68
C PHE A 28 1.09 18.06 7.04
N SER A 29 2.28 18.63 7.00
CA SER A 29 3.49 18.01 6.45
C SER A 29 3.95 16.77 7.25
N TRP A 30 3.86 16.78 8.57
CA TRP A 30 4.26 15.65 9.42
C TRP A 30 3.34 14.45 9.26
N VAL A 31 2.05 14.69 9.17
CA VAL A 31 1.04 13.66 8.96
C VAL A 31 1.27 12.95 7.61
N GLN A 32 1.55 13.70 6.57
CA GLN A 32 1.85 13.13 5.24
C GLN A 32 3.13 12.30 5.26
N TRP A 33 4.16 12.74 6.00
CA TRP A 33 5.38 11.97 6.18
C TRP A 33 5.14 10.65 6.90
N ILE A 34 4.41 10.67 8.02
CA ILE A 34 4.04 9.46 8.76
C ILE A 34 3.29 8.49 7.84
N LEU A 35 2.33 9.00 7.08
CA LEU A 35 1.55 8.17 6.15
C LEU A 35 2.43 7.52 5.07
N ARG A 36 3.39 8.27 4.51
CA ARG A 36 4.36 7.73 3.55
C ARG A 36 5.21 6.61 4.14
N VAL A 37 5.71 6.80 5.36
CA VAL A 37 6.50 5.78 6.07
C VAL A 37 5.66 4.54 6.35
N VAL A 38 4.44 4.72 6.89
CA VAL A 38 3.52 3.61 7.21
C VAL A 38 3.17 2.79 5.98
N VAL A 39 3.03 3.42 4.82
CA VAL A 39 2.74 2.73 3.56
C VAL A 39 3.99 2.14 2.92
N ALA A 40 5.14 2.80 3.02
CA ALA A 40 6.39 2.31 2.44
C ALA A 40 6.95 1.08 3.15
N LEU A 41 6.83 0.99 4.47
CA LEU A 41 7.36 -0.15 5.24
C LEU A 41 6.81 -1.51 4.78
N PRO A 42 5.49 -1.73 4.65
CA PRO A 42 4.96 -2.97 4.10
C PRO A 42 5.45 -3.27 2.68
N LEU A 43 5.61 -2.24 1.82
CA LEU A 43 6.15 -2.42 0.47
C LEU A 43 7.62 -2.86 0.48
N LEU A 44 8.43 -2.32 1.40
CA LEU A 44 9.83 -2.75 1.55
C LEU A 44 9.90 -4.21 2.01
N VAL A 45 9.07 -4.60 2.98
CA VAL A 45 9.01 -5.98 3.47
C VAL A 45 8.48 -6.93 2.39
N SER A 46 7.39 -6.57 1.73
CA SER A 46 6.80 -7.36 0.64
C SER A 46 7.75 -7.48 -0.54
N GLY A 47 8.28 -6.35 -1.02
CA GLY A 47 9.22 -6.31 -2.14
C GLY A 47 10.48 -7.16 -1.87
N SER A 48 11.04 -7.10 -0.66
CA SER A 48 12.17 -7.95 -0.26
C SER A 48 11.80 -9.45 -0.25
N ALA A 49 10.56 -9.77 0.15
CA ALA A 49 10.08 -11.16 0.16
C ALA A 49 9.97 -11.76 -1.25
N HIS A 50 9.81 -10.96 -2.30
CA HIS A 50 9.81 -11.43 -3.70
C HIS A 50 11.15 -12.05 -4.09
N PHE A 51 12.25 -11.59 -3.50
CA PHE A 51 13.59 -12.15 -3.76
C PHE A 51 13.92 -13.33 -2.85
N THR A 52 13.50 -13.28 -1.59
CA THR A 52 13.82 -14.32 -0.61
C THR A 52 12.87 -15.53 -0.67
N ARG A 53 11.65 -15.35 -1.21
CA ARG A 53 10.59 -16.37 -1.29
C ARG A 53 10.00 -16.50 -2.68
N THR A 54 10.81 -16.27 -3.71
CA THR A 54 10.38 -16.27 -5.13
C THR A 54 9.61 -17.54 -5.51
N ALA A 55 10.08 -18.73 -5.11
CA ALA A 55 9.44 -19.99 -5.43
C ALA A 55 8.01 -20.11 -4.84
N LEU A 56 7.82 -19.65 -3.58
CA LEU A 56 6.51 -19.65 -2.94
C LEU A 56 5.55 -18.66 -3.59
N MET A 57 6.05 -17.49 -3.97
CA MET A 57 5.24 -16.46 -4.64
C MET A 57 4.91 -16.85 -6.08
N ALA A 58 5.77 -17.59 -6.77
CA ALA A 58 5.49 -18.12 -8.10
C ALA A 58 4.29 -19.10 -8.10
N MET A 59 4.05 -19.82 -7.01
CA MET A 59 2.92 -20.75 -6.88
C MET A 59 1.54 -20.05 -6.84
N ILE A 60 1.49 -18.77 -6.50
CA ILE A 60 0.25 -18.00 -6.47
C ILE A 60 -0.07 -17.30 -7.79
N ILE A 61 0.81 -17.40 -8.79
CA ILE A 61 0.54 -16.88 -10.13
C ILE A 61 -0.30 -17.88 -10.90
N PRO A 62 -1.39 -17.46 -11.56
CA PRO A 62 -2.21 -18.34 -12.39
C PRO A 62 -1.38 -19.00 -13.49
N PRO A 63 -1.65 -20.31 -13.80
CA PRO A 63 -0.80 -21.09 -14.72
C PRO A 63 -0.81 -20.62 -16.17
N PHE A 64 -1.77 -19.77 -16.55
CA PHE A 64 -1.82 -19.20 -17.90
C PHE A 64 -0.83 -18.04 -18.14
N PHE A 65 -0.23 -17.48 -17.07
CA PHE A 65 0.85 -16.52 -17.23
C PHE A 65 2.17 -17.25 -17.49
N PRO A 66 2.97 -16.81 -18.46
CA PRO A 66 4.33 -17.32 -18.64
C PRO A 66 5.28 -16.67 -17.62
N TYR A 67 6.45 -17.26 -17.41
CA TYR A 67 7.58 -16.66 -16.67
C TYR A 67 7.25 -16.28 -15.22
N HIS A 68 6.60 -17.17 -14.45
CA HIS A 68 6.17 -16.91 -13.06
C HIS A 68 7.26 -16.29 -12.19
N SER A 69 8.48 -16.85 -12.19
CA SER A 69 9.58 -16.34 -11.36
C SER A 69 10.02 -14.93 -11.75
N GLN A 70 10.05 -14.64 -13.05
CA GLN A 70 10.41 -13.30 -13.55
C GLN A 70 9.33 -12.28 -13.19
N LEU A 71 8.06 -12.63 -13.29
CA LEU A 71 6.95 -11.76 -12.87
C LEU A 71 7.04 -11.41 -11.37
N VAL A 72 7.38 -12.42 -10.53
CA VAL A 72 7.61 -12.20 -9.10
C VAL A 72 8.78 -11.23 -8.88
N LEU A 73 9.91 -11.43 -9.54
CA LEU A 73 11.08 -10.58 -9.36
C LEU A 73 10.83 -9.14 -9.84
N VAL A 74 10.20 -8.98 -11.01
CA VAL A 74 9.86 -7.66 -11.56
C VAL A 74 8.90 -6.92 -10.63
N SER A 75 7.85 -7.58 -10.14
CA SER A 75 6.94 -6.94 -9.18
C SER A 75 7.64 -6.54 -7.90
N GLY A 76 8.58 -7.36 -7.39
CA GLY A 76 9.41 -7.02 -6.24
C GLY A 76 10.28 -5.78 -6.45
N VAL A 77 10.93 -5.66 -7.62
CA VAL A 77 11.70 -4.44 -7.98
C VAL A 77 10.79 -3.22 -8.01
N LEU A 78 9.60 -3.33 -8.62
CA LEU A 78 8.64 -2.23 -8.72
C LEU A 78 8.09 -1.82 -7.35
N GLU A 79 7.84 -2.77 -6.45
CA GLU A 79 7.43 -2.49 -5.07
C GLU A 79 8.52 -1.74 -4.30
N LEU A 80 9.78 -2.20 -4.38
CA LEU A 80 10.90 -1.53 -3.71
C LEU A 80 11.15 -0.13 -4.27
N ALA A 81 11.15 0.02 -5.59
CA ALA A 81 11.28 1.32 -6.24
C ALA A 81 10.13 2.26 -5.84
N GLY A 82 8.91 1.74 -5.79
CA GLY A 82 7.73 2.46 -5.34
C GLY A 82 7.83 2.91 -3.88
N ALA A 83 8.30 2.02 -2.99
CA ALA A 83 8.51 2.36 -1.59
C ALA A 83 9.53 3.49 -1.40
N ILE A 84 10.67 3.41 -2.11
CA ILE A 84 11.70 4.45 -2.10
C ILE A 84 11.14 5.76 -2.69
N GLY A 85 10.47 5.68 -3.85
CA GLY A 85 9.89 6.83 -4.51
C GLY A 85 8.82 7.53 -3.67
N LEU A 86 8.07 6.78 -2.85
CA LEU A 86 7.06 7.32 -1.94
C LEU A 86 7.70 8.16 -0.81
N LEU A 87 8.89 7.77 -0.35
CA LEU A 87 9.65 8.50 0.66
C LEU A 87 10.34 9.75 0.10
N LEU A 88 10.52 9.85 -1.22
CA LEU A 88 11.13 11.00 -1.88
C LEU A 88 10.04 12.00 -2.32
N PRO A 89 9.94 13.20 -1.73
CA PRO A 89 8.85 14.14 -1.97
C PRO A 89 8.56 14.44 -3.45
N PRO A 90 9.56 14.66 -4.33
CA PRO A 90 9.32 14.98 -5.74
C PRO A 90 8.70 13.79 -6.52
N PHE A 91 8.96 12.56 -6.09
CA PHE A 91 8.51 11.34 -6.77
C PHE A 91 7.27 10.71 -6.13
N ALA A 92 6.86 11.16 -4.94
CA ALA A 92 5.82 10.51 -4.15
C ALA A 92 4.49 10.32 -4.90
N ARG A 93 4.07 11.29 -5.71
CA ARG A 93 2.85 11.18 -6.53
C ARG A 93 2.97 10.10 -7.60
N ALA A 94 4.06 10.12 -8.37
CA ALA A 94 4.29 9.15 -9.42
C ALA A 94 4.46 7.74 -8.84
N ALA A 95 5.24 7.59 -7.77
CA ALA A 95 5.43 6.32 -7.08
C ALA A 95 4.11 5.75 -6.56
N SER A 96 3.29 6.58 -5.92
CA SER A 96 1.96 6.19 -5.43
C SER A 96 1.07 5.68 -6.57
N ALA A 97 1.00 6.39 -7.71
CA ALA A 97 0.22 5.95 -8.86
C ALA A 97 0.75 4.64 -9.45
N CYS A 98 2.08 4.53 -9.64
CA CYS A 98 2.70 3.32 -10.19
C CYS A 98 2.45 2.10 -9.29
N VAL A 99 2.59 2.24 -7.96
CA VAL A 99 2.33 1.13 -7.03
C VAL A 99 0.84 0.79 -6.99
N ALA A 100 -0.06 1.77 -7.04
CA ALA A 100 -1.50 1.50 -7.12
C ALA A 100 -1.85 0.71 -8.39
N LEU A 101 -1.28 1.07 -9.54
CA LEU A 101 -1.44 0.31 -10.79
C LEU A 101 -0.83 -1.09 -10.69
N LEU A 102 0.34 -1.23 -10.07
CA LEU A 102 0.95 -2.53 -9.81
C LEU A 102 0.03 -3.41 -8.95
N MET A 103 -0.55 -2.86 -7.88
CA MET A 103 -1.50 -3.58 -7.03
C MET A 103 -2.71 -4.09 -7.83
N ILE A 104 -3.23 -3.29 -8.74
CA ILE A 104 -4.32 -3.70 -9.64
C ILE A 104 -3.84 -4.81 -10.59
N ALA A 105 -2.65 -4.67 -11.16
CA ALA A 105 -2.10 -5.66 -12.09
C ALA A 105 -1.82 -7.02 -11.45
N VAL A 106 -1.43 -7.07 -10.17
CA VAL A 106 -1.19 -8.33 -9.44
C VAL A 106 -2.48 -8.93 -8.83
N PHE A 107 -3.61 -8.25 -8.94
CA PHE A 107 -4.88 -8.72 -8.37
C PHE A 107 -5.31 -10.11 -8.87
N PRO A 108 -5.15 -10.50 -10.15
CA PRO A 108 -5.44 -11.86 -10.61
C PRO A 108 -4.68 -12.95 -9.82
N ALA A 109 -3.42 -12.71 -9.46
CA ALA A 109 -2.65 -13.61 -8.60
C ALA A 109 -3.24 -13.67 -7.17
N ASN A 110 -3.70 -12.53 -6.65
CA ASN A 110 -4.39 -12.47 -5.36
C ASN A 110 -5.69 -13.27 -5.36
N VAL A 111 -6.48 -13.21 -6.42
CA VAL A 111 -7.70 -14.01 -6.59
C VAL A 111 -7.36 -15.49 -6.69
N TYR A 112 -6.37 -15.84 -7.48
CA TYR A 112 -5.94 -17.22 -7.68
C TYR A 112 -5.38 -17.87 -6.39
N ALA A 113 -4.71 -17.08 -5.55
CA ALA A 113 -4.19 -17.53 -4.26
C ALA A 113 -5.25 -17.67 -3.17
N ALA A 114 -6.44 -17.07 -3.35
CA ALA A 114 -7.48 -17.06 -2.32
C ALA A 114 -7.91 -18.48 -1.92
N ASN A 115 -8.11 -18.68 -0.62
CA ASN A 115 -8.50 -19.96 0.00
C ASN A 115 -7.48 -21.12 -0.21
N LYS A 116 -6.29 -20.86 -0.75
CA LYS A 116 -5.24 -21.88 -0.90
C LYS A 116 -4.30 -21.90 0.29
N TYR A 117 -3.61 -23.02 0.44
CA TYR A 117 -2.47 -23.12 1.36
C TYR A 117 -1.19 -22.83 0.59
N VAL A 118 -0.45 -21.82 1.02
CA VAL A 118 0.84 -21.41 0.42
C VAL A 118 1.88 -21.32 1.54
N GLY A 119 2.93 -22.13 1.46
CA GLY A 119 3.98 -22.15 2.49
C GLY A 119 3.46 -22.48 3.89
N GLY A 120 2.43 -23.33 4.00
CA GLY A 120 1.82 -23.70 5.28
C GLY A 120 0.81 -22.68 5.84
N LEU A 121 0.58 -21.56 5.15
CA LEU A 121 -0.39 -20.54 5.56
C LEU A 121 -1.66 -20.62 4.72
N HIS A 122 -2.82 -20.61 5.38
CA HIS A 122 -4.10 -20.48 4.70
C HIS A 122 -4.30 -19.03 4.22
N MET A 123 -4.49 -18.86 2.91
CA MET A 123 -4.70 -17.55 2.32
C MET A 123 -6.14 -17.06 2.54
N PRO A 124 -6.36 -15.77 2.83
CA PRO A 124 -7.68 -15.18 2.99
C PRO A 124 -8.55 -15.36 1.74
N SER A 125 -9.86 -15.31 1.94
CA SER A 125 -10.85 -15.35 0.85
C SER A 125 -10.79 -14.11 -0.05
N VAL A 126 -11.35 -14.20 -1.26
CA VAL A 126 -11.34 -13.10 -2.25
C VAL A 126 -11.90 -11.78 -1.69
N PRO A 127 -13.08 -11.75 -0.99
CA PRO A 127 -13.59 -10.50 -0.45
C PRO A 127 -12.64 -9.83 0.53
N VAL A 128 -11.99 -10.62 1.40
CA VAL A 128 -11.03 -10.10 2.37
C VAL A 128 -9.80 -9.52 1.66
N ARG A 129 -9.26 -10.21 0.66
CA ARG A 129 -8.12 -9.73 -0.13
C ARG A 129 -8.45 -8.47 -0.90
N LEU A 130 -9.64 -8.40 -1.50
CA LEU A 130 -10.12 -7.22 -2.20
C LEU A 130 -10.24 -6.03 -1.24
N ALA A 131 -10.86 -6.22 -0.08
CA ALA A 131 -10.99 -5.16 0.92
C ALA A 131 -9.62 -4.63 1.37
N MET A 132 -8.68 -5.53 1.68
CA MET A 132 -7.32 -5.16 2.07
C MET A 132 -6.62 -4.37 0.95
N GLN A 133 -6.77 -4.80 -0.30
CA GLN A 133 -6.15 -4.14 -1.44
C GLN A 133 -6.74 -2.74 -1.68
N VAL A 134 -8.06 -2.59 -1.63
CA VAL A 134 -8.74 -1.29 -1.78
C VAL A 134 -8.27 -0.32 -0.69
N VAL A 135 -8.27 -0.76 0.57
CA VAL A 135 -7.77 0.05 1.68
C VAL A 135 -6.33 0.46 1.45
N TYR A 136 -5.47 -0.46 1.03
CA TYR A 136 -4.06 -0.16 0.80
C TYR A 136 -3.85 0.83 -0.36
N ILE A 137 -4.60 0.69 -1.47
CA ILE A 137 -4.58 1.65 -2.58
C ILE A 137 -5.03 3.04 -2.13
N LEU A 138 -6.08 3.14 -1.31
CA LEU A 138 -6.50 4.43 -0.76
C LEU A 138 -5.39 5.10 0.06
N PHE A 139 -4.70 4.34 0.91
CA PHE A 139 -3.55 4.87 1.65
C PHE A 139 -2.39 5.31 0.74
N LEU A 140 -2.09 4.53 -0.28
CA LEU A 140 -1.10 4.90 -1.29
C LEU A 140 -1.43 6.24 -1.93
N LEU A 141 -2.68 6.41 -2.37
CA LEU A 141 -3.13 7.65 -2.99
C LEU A 141 -3.06 8.82 -2.01
N MET A 142 -3.52 8.64 -0.78
CA MET A 142 -3.41 9.67 0.27
C MET A 142 -1.94 10.04 0.57
N ALA A 143 -1.04 9.07 0.61
CA ALA A 143 0.38 9.30 0.83
C ALA A 143 1.04 10.07 -0.31
N GLY A 144 0.63 9.84 -1.56
CA GLY A 144 1.16 10.51 -2.74
C GLY A 144 0.61 11.93 -2.94
N TRP A 145 -0.72 12.08 -2.88
CA TRP A 145 -1.37 13.37 -3.18
C TRP A 145 -1.62 14.23 -1.95
N GLY A 146 -1.68 13.65 -0.77
CA GLY A 146 -2.08 14.34 0.45
C GLY A 146 -3.58 14.61 0.50
N VAL A 147 -4.04 15.13 1.64
CA VAL A 147 -5.41 15.64 1.78
C VAL A 147 -5.45 17.07 1.22
N PRO A 148 -6.44 17.45 0.43
CA PRO A 148 -6.55 18.81 -0.10
C PRO A 148 -6.48 19.84 1.04
N ARG A 149 -5.60 20.83 0.91
CA ARG A 149 -5.59 21.98 1.83
C ARG A 149 -6.94 22.68 1.67
N ARG A 150 -7.66 22.84 2.77
CA ARG A 150 -8.75 23.80 2.84
C ARG A 150 -8.09 25.17 2.68
N THR A 151 -8.23 25.80 1.55
CA THR A 151 -7.92 27.22 1.39
C THR A 151 -8.87 27.94 2.29
N GLU A 152 -8.40 28.39 3.45
CA GLU A 152 -9.08 29.45 4.18
C GLU A 152 -9.00 30.68 3.26
N THR A 153 -10.10 30.97 2.59
CA THR A 153 -10.35 32.29 1.99
C THR A 153 -10.35 33.25 3.16
N LEU A 154 -9.20 33.88 3.38
CA LEU A 154 -9.14 35.10 4.19
C LEU A 154 -9.90 36.15 3.37
N GLU A 155 -11.20 36.17 3.48
CA GLU A 155 -11.97 37.39 3.22
C GLU A 155 -11.54 38.36 4.30
N GLY A 156 -10.43 39.05 4.02
CA GLY A 156 -10.03 40.25 4.75
C GLY A 156 -11.09 41.31 4.50
N GLY A 157 -11.97 41.47 5.45
CA GLY A 157 -12.83 42.65 5.51
C GLY A 157 -11.97 43.88 5.55
N THR A 158 -11.99 44.63 4.47
CA THR A 158 -11.67 46.04 4.48
C THR A 158 -12.91 46.78 4.98
N ALA A 159 -12.86 47.28 6.19
CA ALA A 159 -13.68 48.38 6.67
C ALA A 159 -12.83 49.62 6.78
#